data_f9559ab4db9e0b3c2767abea1f209131
#
_entry.id   f9559ab4db9e0b3c2767abea1f209131
#
_cell.length_a   1.000
_cell.length_b   1.000
_cell.length_c   1.000
_cell.angle_alpha   90.00
_cell.angle_beta   90.00
_cell.angle_gamma   90.00
#
_symmetry.space_group_name_H-M   'P 1'
#
loop_
_entity.id
_entity.type
_entity.pdbx_description
1 polymer ?
#
loop_
_entity_poly.entity_id
_entity_poly.type
_entity_poly.pdbx_seq_one_letter_code
_entity_poly.pdbx_strand_id
1 'polypeptide(L)'
;RPDSNKKFTHIDRLFSDDINWQMIETHLPDMLRVAVSIKLGKISASAILRRLGTYSRKNKLYFAFKELGKVIRTMFLLKYVGDVELRRLIHAETNKSEQFNGFEKKLFFGGEGVIAENLRHEQRKIIKYNHLVANLVILHNVVGMSRVLKQLQAEGAVINQEVLAGLAPYRLEHINRFGDYVLDFRRKVEALDEGFRILE
;
A
#
# COMPACT_ATOMS: atom_id res chain seq x y z
N ARG A 1 -22.78 8.61 -11.33
CA ARG A 1 -24.10 8.78 -10.67
C ARG A 1 -24.87 7.47 -10.79
N PRO A 2 -25.42 6.91 -9.69
CA PRO A 2 -26.16 5.64 -9.72
C PRO A 2 -27.57 5.76 -10.35
N ASP A 3 -28.16 6.95 -10.31
CA ASP A 3 -29.45 7.24 -10.91
C ASP A 3 -29.36 8.62 -11.58
N SER A 4 -29.51 8.67 -12.88
CA SER A 4 -29.42 9.89 -13.69
C SER A 4 -30.54 10.89 -13.37
N ASN A 5 -31.68 10.40 -12.87
CA ASN A 5 -32.86 11.21 -12.58
C ASN A 5 -32.81 11.87 -11.18
N LYS A 6 -31.91 11.41 -10.29
CA LYS A 6 -31.75 11.96 -8.94
C LYS A 6 -30.64 13.00 -8.89
N LYS A 7 -30.98 14.17 -8.37
CA LYS A 7 -30.00 15.21 -7.98
C LYS A 7 -29.76 15.17 -6.48
N PHE A 8 -28.50 15.26 -6.09
CA PHE A 8 -28.06 15.27 -4.69
C PHE A 8 -27.56 16.66 -4.35
N THR A 9 -28.31 17.39 -3.51
CA THR A 9 -28.11 18.82 -3.24
C THR A 9 -26.66 19.21 -2.89
N HIS A 10 -25.95 18.37 -2.12
CA HIS A 10 -24.62 18.70 -1.63
C HIS A 10 -23.49 17.93 -2.30
N ILE A 11 -23.76 16.74 -2.85
CA ILE A 11 -22.71 15.85 -3.39
C ILE A 11 -22.80 15.67 -4.89
N ASP A 12 -23.72 16.32 -5.56
CA ASP A 12 -23.94 16.17 -7.01
C ASP A 12 -22.68 16.47 -7.83
N ARG A 13 -21.88 17.44 -7.38
CA ARG A 13 -20.61 17.81 -8.01
C ARG A 13 -19.51 16.73 -7.94
N LEU A 14 -19.67 15.73 -7.07
CA LEU A 14 -18.74 14.63 -6.95
C LEU A 14 -18.94 13.56 -8.02
N PHE A 15 -20.08 13.59 -8.71
CA PHE A 15 -20.39 12.65 -9.77
C PHE A 15 -20.06 13.26 -11.13
N SER A 16 -19.10 12.66 -11.80
CA SER A 16 -18.64 13.11 -13.14
C SER A 16 -19.42 12.46 -14.28
N ASP A 17 -20.11 11.35 -14.03
CA ASP A 17 -20.72 10.52 -15.08
C ASP A 17 -21.84 9.63 -14.52
N ASP A 18 -22.70 9.10 -15.37
CA ASP A 18 -23.76 8.17 -15.00
C ASP A 18 -23.31 6.71 -15.21
N ILE A 19 -23.93 5.80 -14.46
CA ILE A 19 -23.67 4.36 -14.58
C ILE A 19 -24.61 3.78 -15.64
N ASN A 20 -24.05 3.09 -16.61
CA ASN A 20 -24.82 2.37 -17.61
C ASN A 20 -25.23 0.98 -17.08
N TRP A 21 -26.38 0.92 -16.40
CA TRP A 21 -26.92 -0.31 -15.83
C TRP A 21 -27.26 -1.35 -16.88
N GLN A 22 -27.81 -0.93 -18.02
CA GLN A 22 -28.16 -1.84 -19.12
C GLN A 22 -26.94 -2.60 -19.63
N MET A 23 -25.78 -1.94 -19.72
CA MET A 23 -24.52 -2.60 -20.12
C MET A 23 -24.08 -3.64 -19.08
N ILE A 24 -24.24 -3.36 -17.79
CA ILE A 24 -23.92 -4.31 -16.72
C ILE A 24 -24.84 -5.52 -16.80
N GLU A 25 -26.14 -5.31 -16.88
CA GLU A 25 -27.15 -6.38 -16.94
C GLU A 25 -26.95 -7.29 -18.15
N THR A 26 -26.75 -6.72 -19.33
CA THR A 26 -26.54 -7.47 -20.58
C THR A 26 -25.31 -8.39 -20.49
N HIS A 27 -24.25 -7.95 -19.85
CA HIS A 27 -22.98 -8.68 -19.79
C HIS A 27 -22.71 -9.37 -18.46
N LEU A 28 -23.66 -9.33 -17.51
CA LEU A 28 -23.50 -9.93 -16.18
C LEU A 28 -23.15 -11.42 -16.23
N PRO A 29 -23.79 -12.27 -17.08
CA PRO A 29 -23.44 -13.68 -17.18
C PRO A 29 -21.98 -13.90 -17.58
N ASP A 30 -21.45 -13.13 -18.52
CA ASP A 30 -20.05 -13.23 -18.96
C ASP A 30 -19.07 -12.72 -17.90
N MET A 31 -19.43 -11.67 -17.18
CA MET A 31 -18.65 -11.16 -16.05
C MET A 31 -18.56 -12.20 -14.93
N LEU A 32 -19.67 -12.89 -14.61
CA LEU A 32 -19.70 -13.97 -13.63
C LEU A 32 -18.85 -15.17 -14.08
N ARG A 33 -18.90 -15.57 -15.36
CA ARG A 33 -18.02 -16.61 -15.91
C ARG A 33 -16.55 -16.28 -15.73
N VAL A 34 -16.16 -15.04 -15.96
CA VAL A 34 -14.79 -14.56 -15.72
C VAL A 34 -14.44 -14.66 -14.25
N ALA A 35 -15.29 -14.17 -13.34
CA ALA A 35 -15.06 -14.22 -11.90
C ALA A 35 -14.91 -15.66 -11.38
N VAL A 36 -15.79 -16.56 -11.82
CA VAL A 36 -15.74 -17.99 -11.45
C VAL A 36 -14.46 -18.65 -12.01
N SER A 37 -14.08 -18.32 -13.26
CA SER A 37 -12.86 -18.88 -13.86
C SER A 37 -11.60 -18.45 -13.11
N ILE A 38 -11.56 -17.22 -12.60
CA ILE A 38 -10.47 -16.74 -11.73
C ILE A 38 -10.50 -17.47 -10.39
N LYS A 39 -11.68 -17.58 -9.75
CA LYS A 39 -11.84 -18.26 -8.46
C LYS A 39 -11.43 -19.73 -8.51
N LEU A 40 -11.72 -20.41 -9.63
CA LEU A 40 -11.33 -21.81 -9.85
C LEU A 40 -9.87 -21.97 -10.31
N GLY A 41 -9.10 -20.91 -10.40
CA GLY A 41 -7.69 -20.95 -10.82
C GLY A 41 -7.47 -21.31 -12.29
N LYS A 42 -8.55 -21.36 -13.13
CA LYS A 42 -8.46 -21.70 -14.54
C LYS A 42 -7.80 -20.60 -15.36
N ILE A 43 -7.87 -19.36 -14.90
CA ILE A 43 -7.24 -18.22 -15.52
C ILE A 43 -6.79 -17.23 -14.46
N SER A 44 -5.63 -16.59 -14.66
CA SER A 44 -5.19 -15.54 -13.75
C SER A 44 -5.88 -14.21 -14.02
N ALA A 45 -6.17 -13.45 -12.97
CA ALA A 45 -6.75 -12.10 -13.08
C ALA A 45 -5.89 -11.19 -13.97
N SER A 46 -4.57 -11.28 -13.84
CA SER A 46 -3.62 -10.49 -14.65
C SER A 46 -3.69 -10.82 -16.16
N ALA A 47 -3.91 -12.09 -16.53
CA ALA A 47 -4.05 -12.51 -17.92
C ALA A 47 -5.35 -11.97 -18.52
N ILE A 48 -6.45 -12.01 -17.77
CA ILE A 48 -7.74 -11.44 -18.22
C ILE A 48 -7.65 -9.92 -18.35
N LEU A 49 -7.13 -9.21 -17.34
CA LEU A 49 -6.99 -7.75 -17.41
C LEU A 49 -6.14 -7.31 -18.60
N ARG A 50 -5.05 -8.02 -18.88
CA ARG A 50 -4.21 -7.76 -20.06
C ARG A 50 -5.00 -7.95 -21.36
N ARG A 51 -5.74 -9.04 -21.49
CA ARG A 51 -6.57 -9.33 -22.67
C ARG A 51 -7.67 -8.30 -22.86
N LEU A 52 -8.42 -7.98 -21.83
CA LEU A 52 -9.47 -6.96 -21.86
C LEU A 52 -8.91 -5.59 -22.23
N GLY A 53 -7.75 -5.21 -21.68
CA GLY A 53 -7.11 -3.92 -21.95
C GLY A 53 -6.55 -3.78 -23.36
N THR A 54 -6.07 -4.86 -23.99
CA THR A 54 -5.49 -4.83 -25.35
C THR A 54 -6.54 -4.54 -26.43
N TYR A 55 -7.78 -4.99 -26.22
CA TYR A 55 -8.89 -4.83 -27.17
C TYR A 55 -9.98 -3.86 -26.69
N SER A 56 -9.62 -2.90 -25.88
CA SER A 56 -10.54 -2.00 -25.16
C SER A 56 -11.57 -1.31 -26.05
N ARG A 57 -11.20 -0.94 -27.29
CA ARG A 57 -12.12 -0.23 -28.20
C ARG A 57 -13.26 -1.09 -28.77
N LYS A 58 -13.12 -2.40 -28.79
CA LYS A 58 -14.07 -3.34 -29.38
C LYS A 58 -14.70 -4.33 -28.40
N ASN A 59 -14.17 -4.41 -27.18
CA ASN A 59 -14.59 -5.41 -26.20
C ASN A 59 -15.69 -4.86 -25.28
N LYS A 60 -16.93 -5.23 -25.57
CA LYS A 60 -18.09 -4.84 -24.75
C LYS A 60 -17.97 -5.30 -23.30
N LEU A 61 -17.35 -6.45 -23.05
CA LEU A 61 -17.13 -6.98 -21.71
C LEU A 61 -16.17 -6.09 -20.90
N TYR A 62 -15.15 -5.50 -21.53
CA TYR A 62 -14.28 -4.51 -20.89
C TYR A 62 -15.08 -3.30 -20.40
N PHE A 63 -15.96 -2.76 -21.23
CA PHE A 63 -16.80 -1.63 -20.84
C PHE A 63 -17.80 -2.00 -19.75
N ALA A 64 -18.38 -3.21 -19.77
CA ALA A 64 -19.25 -3.69 -18.72
C ALA A 64 -18.52 -3.79 -17.36
N PHE A 65 -17.29 -4.31 -17.33
CA PHE A 65 -16.45 -4.29 -16.11
C PHE A 65 -16.11 -2.86 -15.67
N LYS A 66 -15.90 -1.94 -16.62
CA LYS A 66 -15.66 -0.53 -16.29
C LYS A 66 -16.89 0.11 -15.65
N GLU A 67 -18.09 -0.17 -16.16
CA GLU A 67 -19.34 0.32 -15.54
C GLU A 67 -19.56 -0.29 -14.15
N LEU A 68 -19.31 -1.58 -13.95
CA LEU A 68 -19.34 -2.21 -12.63
C LEU A 68 -18.32 -1.56 -11.68
N GLY A 69 -17.13 -1.23 -12.18
CA GLY A 69 -16.12 -0.48 -11.43
C GLY A 69 -16.62 0.89 -10.97
N LYS A 70 -17.41 1.59 -11.78
CA LYS A 70 -18.06 2.85 -11.36
C LYS A 70 -19.05 2.63 -10.21
N VAL A 71 -19.80 1.53 -10.18
CA VAL A 71 -20.70 1.18 -9.06
C VAL A 71 -19.89 1.04 -7.76
N ILE A 72 -18.86 0.21 -7.77
CA ILE A 72 -18.00 -0.04 -6.59
C ILE A 72 -17.35 1.26 -6.12
N ARG A 73 -16.82 2.05 -7.06
CA ARG A 73 -16.23 3.36 -6.74
C ARG A 73 -17.23 4.32 -6.12
N THR A 74 -18.46 4.34 -6.61
CA THR A 74 -19.53 5.19 -6.05
C THR A 74 -19.90 4.76 -4.65
N MET A 75 -20.05 3.45 -4.40
CA MET A 75 -20.31 2.91 -3.06
C MET A 75 -19.20 3.31 -2.07
N PHE A 76 -17.95 3.18 -2.49
CA PHE A 76 -16.81 3.60 -1.66
C PHE A 76 -16.81 5.11 -1.42
N LEU A 77 -17.08 5.92 -2.44
CA LEU A 77 -17.14 7.38 -2.31
C LEU A 77 -18.21 7.81 -1.31
N LEU A 78 -19.41 7.22 -1.39
CA LEU A 78 -20.48 7.53 -0.46
C LEU A 78 -20.14 7.13 0.98
N LYS A 79 -19.51 5.95 1.15
CA LYS A 79 -19.01 5.52 2.44
C LYS A 79 -17.92 6.47 2.96
N TYR A 80 -16.95 6.83 2.13
CA TYR A 80 -15.87 7.75 2.48
C TYR A 80 -16.40 9.12 2.93
N VAL A 81 -17.40 9.67 2.23
CA VAL A 81 -18.00 10.95 2.60
C VAL A 81 -18.75 10.87 3.93
N GLY A 82 -19.50 9.78 4.16
CA GLY A 82 -20.31 9.59 5.36
C GLY A 82 -19.55 9.14 6.61
N ASP A 83 -18.40 8.50 6.46
CA ASP A 83 -17.68 7.84 7.55
C ASP A 83 -16.39 8.61 7.91
N VAL A 84 -16.43 9.31 9.06
CA VAL A 84 -15.28 10.10 9.56
C VAL A 84 -14.12 9.20 9.97
N GLU A 85 -14.40 8.06 10.59
CA GLU A 85 -13.35 7.14 11.07
C GLU A 85 -12.63 6.51 9.88
N LEU A 86 -13.35 6.13 8.83
CA LEU A 86 -12.74 5.64 7.59
C LEU A 86 -11.82 6.70 6.97
N ARG A 87 -12.23 7.98 6.97
CA ARG A 87 -11.36 9.07 6.46
C ARG A 87 -10.09 9.22 7.29
N ARG A 88 -10.20 9.17 8.61
CA ARG A 88 -9.05 9.24 9.52
C ARG A 88 -8.09 8.07 9.30
N LEU A 89 -8.64 6.85 9.19
CA LEU A 89 -7.85 5.65 8.91
C LEU A 89 -7.10 5.77 7.58
N ILE A 90 -7.80 6.14 6.50
CA ILE A 90 -7.18 6.31 5.17
C ILE A 90 -6.08 7.37 5.22
N HIS A 91 -6.32 8.49 5.91
CA HIS A 91 -5.32 9.55 6.06
C HIS A 91 -4.08 9.05 6.81
N ALA A 92 -4.27 8.33 7.92
CA ALA A 92 -3.16 7.77 8.69
C ALA A 92 -2.33 6.78 7.85
N GLU A 93 -2.98 5.87 7.10
CA GLU A 93 -2.29 4.90 6.25
C GLU A 93 -1.59 5.57 5.05
N THR A 94 -2.17 6.63 4.50
CA THR A 94 -1.52 7.42 3.45
C THR A 94 -0.25 8.09 3.97
N ASN A 95 -0.30 8.71 5.16
CA ASN A 95 0.86 9.32 5.79
C ASN A 95 1.98 8.28 6.05
N LYS A 96 1.64 7.08 6.53
CA LYS A 96 2.62 5.99 6.69
C LYS A 96 3.28 5.61 5.36
N SER A 97 2.48 5.49 4.30
CA SER A 97 2.99 5.17 2.96
C SER A 97 3.92 6.27 2.43
N GLU A 98 3.59 7.53 2.65
CA GLU A 98 4.44 8.66 2.25
C GLU A 98 5.76 8.70 3.04
N GLN A 99 5.71 8.43 4.35
CA GLN A 99 6.91 8.33 5.18
C GLN A 99 7.80 7.18 4.70
N PHE A 100 7.24 6.01 4.40
CA PHE A 100 7.97 4.87 3.88
C PHE A 100 8.61 5.18 2.51
N ASN A 101 7.88 5.80 1.59
CA ASN A 101 8.41 6.23 0.29
C ASN A 101 9.56 7.24 0.45
N GLY A 102 9.43 8.19 1.38
CA GLY A 102 10.49 9.13 1.70
C GLY A 102 11.73 8.47 2.30
N PHE A 103 11.52 7.47 3.15
CA PHE A 103 12.59 6.65 3.73
C PHE A 103 13.32 5.83 2.65
N GLU A 104 12.60 5.10 1.79
CA GLU A 104 13.19 4.34 0.69
C GLU A 104 13.97 5.21 -0.29
N LYS A 105 13.42 6.39 -0.62
CA LYS A 105 14.08 7.35 -1.50
C LYS A 105 15.41 7.84 -0.92
N LYS A 106 15.48 8.12 0.38
CA LYS A 106 16.70 8.53 1.06
C LYS A 106 17.71 7.39 1.21
N LEU A 107 17.23 6.16 1.36
CA LEU A 107 18.07 4.98 1.49
C LEU A 107 18.72 4.57 0.16
N PHE A 108 18.08 4.89 -0.96
CA PHE A 108 18.53 4.52 -2.27
C PHE A 108 19.85 5.21 -2.65
N PHE A 109 20.91 4.41 -2.84
CA PHE A 109 22.26 4.85 -3.16
C PHE A 109 22.40 5.12 -4.68
N GLY A 110 21.89 6.20 -5.16
CA GLY A 110 22.05 6.58 -6.55
C GLY A 110 20.83 7.31 -7.10
N GLY A 111 20.99 8.54 -7.48
CA GLY A 111 19.98 9.30 -8.17
C GLY A 111 18.71 9.63 -7.38
N GLU A 112 18.79 9.75 -6.07
CA GLU A 112 17.65 10.16 -5.22
C GLU A 112 16.38 9.31 -5.41
N GLY A 113 16.53 8.01 -5.58
CA GLY A 113 15.44 7.07 -5.79
C GLY A 113 14.98 6.95 -7.23
N VAL A 114 15.71 7.55 -8.18
CA VAL A 114 15.44 7.38 -9.61
C VAL A 114 16.18 6.16 -10.14
N ILE A 115 15.44 5.21 -10.72
CA ILE A 115 16.01 4.05 -11.41
C ILE A 115 16.18 4.45 -12.89
N ALA A 116 17.40 4.77 -13.28
CA ALA A 116 17.73 5.15 -14.66
C ALA A 116 17.95 3.95 -15.59
N GLU A 117 17.87 2.73 -15.06
CA GLU A 117 18.08 1.50 -15.84
C GLU A 117 16.90 1.20 -16.76
N ASN A 118 17.17 0.85 -18.01
CA ASN A 118 16.13 0.58 -19.02
C ASN A 118 15.71 -0.91 -19.06
N LEU A 119 16.58 -1.81 -18.58
CA LEU A 119 16.31 -3.23 -18.59
C LEU A 119 15.42 -3.65 -17.41
N ARG A 120 14.25 -4.16 -17.70
CA ARG A 120 13.24 -4.51 -16.67
C ARG A 120 13.74 -5.49 -15.60
N HIS A 121 14.61 -6.43 -15.96
CA HIS A 121 15.17 -7.39 -15.00
C HIS A 121 16.18 -6.72 -14.07
N GLU A 122 16.96 -5.75 -14.55
CA GLU A 122 17.86 -4.96 -13.72
C GLU A 122 17.09 -4.01 -12.80
N GLN A 123 16.04 -3.34 -13.30
CA GLN A 123 15.15 -2.55 -12.47
C GLN A 123 14.60 -3.37 -11.29
N ARG A 124 14.18 -4.62 -11.55
CA ARG A 124 13.67 -5.51 -10.50
C ARG A 124 14.72 -5.90 -9.48
N LYS A 125 15.97 -6.11 -9.89
CA LYS A 125 17.08 -6.37 -8.96
C LYS A 125 17.32 -5.18 -8.05
N ILE A 126 17.43 -3.99 -8.62
CA ILE A 126 17.60 -2.74 -7.86
C ILE A 126 16.50 -2.57 -6.80
N ILE A 127 15.24 -2.73 -7.20
CA ILE A 127 14.10 -2.63 -6.28
C ILE A 127 14.21 -3.68 -5.16
N LYS A 128 14.52 -4.93 -5.48
CA LYS A 128 14.64 -6.00 -4.47
C LYS A 128 15.78 -5.75 -3.48
N TYR A 129 16.92 -5.28 -3.96
CA TYR A 129 18.05 -4.96 -3.08
C TYR A 129 17.74 -3.75 -2.20
N ASN A 130 17.09 -2.72 -2.75
CA ASN A 130 16.66 -1.57 -1.95
C ASN A 130 15.69 -2.00 -0.85
N HIS A 131 14.69 -2.84 -1.16
CA HIS A 131 13.77 -3.38 -0.16
C HIS A 131 14.47 -4.24 0.90
N LEU A 132 15.49 -5.03 0.52
CA LEU A 132 16.27 -5.82 1.49
C LEU A 132 16.98 -4.89 2.49
N VAL A 133 17.67 -3.88 1.99
CA VAL A 133 18.36 -2.90 2.86
C VAL A 133 17.36 -2.12 3.70
N ALA A 134 16.24 -1.69 3.12
CA ALA A 134 15.17 -1.03 3.84
C ALA A 134 14.64 -1.88 5.01
N ASN A 135 14.39 -3.16 4.77
CA ASN A 135 13.91 -4.07 5.81
C ASN A 135 14.93 -4.28 6.93
N LEU A 136 16.24 -4.36 6.59
CA LEU A 136 17.30 -4.46 7.60
C LEU A 136 17.36 -3.22 8.49
N VAL A 137 17.27 -2.03 7.90
CA VAL A 137 17.26 -0.76 8.66
C VAL A 137 16.00 -0.66 9.53
N ILE A 138 14.83 -1.01 8.99
CA ILE A 138 13.58 -1.03 9.75
C ILE A 138 13.69 -1.99 10.93
N LEU A 139 14.20 -3.21 10.72
CA LEU A 139 14.41 -4.17 11.79
C LEU A 139 15.33 -3.62 12.87
N HIS A 140 16.46 -3.04 12.49
CA HIS A 140 17.40 -2.40 13.41
C HIS A 140 16.72 -1.30 14.23
N ASN A 141 15.95 -0.44 13.58
CA ASN A 141 15.21 0.64 14.24
C ASN A 141 14.16 0.10 15.20
N VAL A 142 13.39 -0.92 14.82
CA VAL A 142 12.38 -1.54 15.69
C VAL A 142 13.03 -2.15 16.93
N VAL A 143 14.14 -2.86 16.78
CA VAL A 143 14.90 -3.42 17.92
C VAL A 143 15.38 -2.32 18.87
N GLY A 144 16.00 -1.27 18.31
CA GLY A 144 16.49 -0.14 19.10
C GLY A 144 15.37 0.59 19.84
N MET A 145 14.28 0.90 19.13
CA MET A 145 13.10 1.55 19.72
C MET A 145 12.47 0.70 20.84
N SER A 146 12.35 -0.61 20.63
CA SER A 146 11.79 -1.52 21.63
C SER A 146 12.63 -1.55 22.92
N ARG A 147 13.95 -1.52 22.79
CA ARG A 147 14.86 -1.43 23.95
C ARG A 147 14.68 -0.13 24.73
N VAL A 148 14.64 1.00 24.01
CA VAL A 148 14.43 2.32 24.62
C VAL A 148 13.08 2.41 25.31
N LEU A 149 12.01 1.91 24.68
CA LEU A 149 10.67 1.93 25.27
C LEU A 149 10.60 1.09 26.55
N LYS A 150 11.22 -0.11 26.58
CA LYS A 150 11.31 -0.94 27.79
C LYS A 150 12.09 -0.24 28.90
N GLN A 151 13.17 0.44 28.55
CA GLN A 151 13.94 1.22 29.53
C GLN A 151 13.08 2.35 30.13
N LEU A 152 12.38 3.11 29.28
CA LEU A 152 11.49 4.18 29.73
C LEU A 152 10.35 3.64 30.63
N GLN A 153 9.77 2.47 30.29
CA GLN A 153 8.79 1.82 31.17
C GLN A 153 9.38 1.46 32.55
N ALA A 154 10.60 0.94 32.58
CA ALA A 154 11.29 0.63 33.80
C ALA A 154 11.61 1.90 34.67
N GLU A 155 11.80 3.04 34.02
CA GLU A 155 11.96 4.35 34.61
C GLU A 155 10.61 5.01 35.02
N GLY A 156 9.47 4.34 34.79
CA GLY A 156 8.14 4.78 35.19
C GLY A 156 7.36 5.55 34.13
N ALA A 157 7.84 5.60 32.90
CA ALA A 157 7.08 6.21 31.81
C ALA A 157 5.86 5.36 31.40
N VAL A 158 4.73 6.01 31.17
CA VAL A 158 3.51 5.35 30.68
C VAL A 158 3.55 5.22 29.17
N ILE A 159 3.75 4.00 28.67
CA ILE A 159 3.71 3.69 27.24
C ILE A 159 2.36 3.05 26.95
N ASN A 160 1.50 3.78 26.30
CA ASN A 160 0.19 3.31 25.87
C ASN A 160 0.12 3.13 24.33
N GLN A 161 -1.00 2.64 23.85
CA GLN A 161 -1.18 2.38 22.41
C GLN A 161 -1.15 3.65 21.55
N GLU A 162 -1.53 4.79 22.11
CA GLU A 162 -1.49 6.09 21.43
C GLU A 162 -0.04 6.55 21.22
N VAL A 163 0.82 6.39 22.21
CA VAL A 163 2.27 6.65 22.09
C VAL A 163 2.87 5.76 21.02
N LEU A 164 2.57 4.45 21.03
CA LEU A 164 3.09 3.50 20.03
C LEU A 164 2.60 3.82 18.61
N ALA A 165 1.36 4.26 18.47
CA ALA A 165 0.80 4.64 17.17
C ALA A 165 1.49 5.87 16.54
N GLY A 166 2.09 6.74 17.38
CA GLY A 166 2.89 7.90 16.94
C GLY A 166 4.31 7.58 16.51
N LEU A 167 4.78 6.33 16.73
CA LEU A 167 6.16 5.93 16.39
C LEU A 167 6.22 5.32 15.00
N ALA A 168 7.31 5.65 14.27
CA ALA A 168 7.58 5.07 12.96
C ALA A 168 9.05 4.66 12.85
N PRO A 169 9.35 3.45 12.36
CA PRO A 169 10.72 2.93 12.26
C PRO A 169 11.49 3.47 11.04
N TYR A 170 10.98 4.50 10.39
CA TYR A 170 11.54 5.07 9.16
C TYR A 170 12.58 6.16 9.45
N ARG A 171 13.57 5.84 10.29
CA ARG A 171 14.64 6.75 10.70
C ARG A 171 15.95 6.37 10.05
N LEU A 172 16.72 7.39 9.58
CA LEU A 172 18.01 7.24 8.91
C LEU A 172 19.09 8.16 9.49
N GLU A 173 18.75 9.04 10.42
CA GLU A 173 19.65 10.09 10.93
C GLU A 173 20.86 9.50 11.65
N HIS A 174 20.75 8.30 12.19
CA HIS A 174 21.82 7.57 12.89
C HIS A 174 22.69 6.71 11.96
N ILE A 175 22.37 6.65 10.65
CA ILE A 175 23.09 5.82 9.69
C ILE A 175 24.05 6.70 8.89
N ASN A 176 25.35 6.48 9.05
CA ASN A 176 26.36 7.11 8.22
C ASN A 176 26.48 6.35 6.89
N ARG A 177 26.00 6.94 5.81
CA ARG A 177 26.03 6.35 4.46
C ARG A 177 27.36 6.57 3.72
N PHE A 178 28.22 7.41 4.26
CA PHE A 178 29.46 7.84 3.60
C PHE A 178 30.71 7.43 4.37
N GLY A 179 30.57 6.60 5.39
CA GLY A 179 31.69 6.08 6.17
C GLY A 179 32.26 4.80 5.59
N ASP A 180 33.40 4.38 6.14
CA ASP A 180 33.95 3.07 5.89
C ASP A 180 33.18 2.01 6.67
N TYR A 181 32.85 0.90 6.01
CA TYR A 181 32.12 -0.19 6.62
C TYR A 181 33.05 -1.35 6.91
N VAL A 182 33.18 -1.69 8.19
CA VAL A 182 33.98 -2.86 8.63
C VAL A 182 33.02 -3.98 9.03
N LEU A 183 33.09 -5.11 8.34
CA LEU A 183 32.31 -6.31 8.67
C LEU A 183 33.13 -7.16 9.64
N ASP A 184 32.67 -7.21 10.91
CA ASP A 184 33.26 -8.07 11.93
C ASP A 184 32.42 -9.35 12.12
N PHE A 185 32.78 -10.41 11.45
CA PHE A 185 32.11 -11.72 11.56
C PHE A 185 32.42 -12.46 12.88
N ARG A 186 33.33 -11.95 13.73
CA ARG A 186 33.64 -12.55 15.04
C ARG A 186 32.63 -12.13 16.10
N ARG A 187 31.93 -11.01 15.86
CA ARG A 187 30.90 -10.51 16.78
C ARG A 187 29.70 -11.44 16.72
N LYS A 188 29.37 -12.07 17.86
CA LYS A 188 28.12 -12.83 17.97
C LYS A 188 26.96 -11.87 17.78
N VAL A 189 26.08 -12.19 16.81
CA VAL A 189 24.80 -11.51 16.70
C VAL A 189 24.00 -11.90 17.94
N GLU A 190 23.63 -10.89 18.76
CA GLU A 190 22.71 -11.11 19.85
C GLU A 190 21.43 -11.69 19.30
N ALA A 191 20.94 -12.78 19.89
CA ALA A 191 19.64 -13.34 19.54
C ALA A 191 18.61 -12.21 19.66
N LEU A 192 17.76 -12.08 18.64
CA LEU A 192 16.61 -11.20 18.74
C LEU A 192 15.79 -11.72 19.92
N ASP A 193 15.83 -10.99 21.03
CA ASP A 193 15.08 -11.31 22.22
C ASP A 193 13.60 -11.43 21.84
N GLU A 194 12.89 -12.45 22.33
CA GLU A 194 11.45 -12.66 22.09
C GLU A 194 10.58 -11.49 22.62
N GLY A 195 11.21 -10.53 23.23
CA GLY A 195 10.61 -9.38 23.89
C GLY A 195 10.24 -8.18 23.03
N PHE A 196 9.77 -8.37 21.79
CA PHE A 196 9.16 -7.27 21.01
C PHE A 196 7.77 -6.84 21.53
N ARG A 197 7.18 -7.58 22.46
CA ARG A 197 5.91 -7.20 23.10
C ARG A 197 6.19 -6.10 24.12
N ILE A 198 5.70 -4.90 23.82
CA ILE A 198 5.77 -3.71 24.70
C ILE A 198 4.47 -3.59 25.51
N LEU A 199 3.37 -4.07 24.95
CA LEU A 199 2.06 -4.16 25.59
C LEU A 199 1.65 -5.63 25.65
N GLU A 200 1.26 -6.13 26.82
CA GLU A 200 0.56 -7.39 27.00
C GLU A 200 -0.95 -7.20 26.82
#